data_33c2820a7f8f199dadd521d5daec121f
#
_entry.id   33c2820a7f8f199dadd521d5daec121f
#
_cell.length_a   1.000
_cell.length_b   1.000
_cell.length_c   1.000
_cell.angle_alpha   90.00
_cell.angle_beta   90.00
_cell.angle_gamma   90.00
#
_symmetry.space_group_name_H-M   'P 1'
#
loop_
_entity.id
_entity.type
_entity.pdbx_description
1 polymer ?
#
loop_
_entity_poly.entity_id
_entity_poly.type
_entity_poly.pdbx_seq_one_letter_code
_entity_poly.pdbx_strand_id
1 'polypeptide(L)'
;MTDTVLVVDDDLGIQKQLKWSLTDYDVVFADDHTSAIAQLRRYEPKVVTLDLGLPPDPANASEGLRILQDIISLAPRTKVIVVTGNNEKENALKAINFGAYDFYQKPIDSDTIKLLVYRALNLAKLELENSILSKVRTGMSRIIGNSESIQTVVRKAEKIANTDVSTLLLGESGTGKEVFARSIHEHSPRKDKPFVAINCASIPENLLESELFGYEKGAFTGANKTTLGKIETAQGGTLFLDEIGDMPIGLQAKMLRLSLIHI
;
A
#
# COMPACT_ATOMS: atom_id res chain seq x y z
N MET A 1 -14.36 -11.96 -19.07
CA MET A 1 -13.51 -10.95 -19.74
C MET A 1 -12.23 -11.65 -20.12
N THR A 2 -11.83 -11.58 -21.36
CA THR A 2 -10.54 -12.09 -21.84
C THR A 2 -9.42 -11.20 -21.30
N ASP A 3 -8.29 -11.79 -20.88
CA ASP A 3 -7.15 -11.01 -20.42
C ASP A 3 -6.49 -10.28 -21.60
N THR A 4 -6.10 -9.03 -21.40
CA THR A 4 -5.44 -8.22 -22.43
C THR A 4 -3.93 -8.41 -22.38
N VAL A 5 -3.32 -8.60 -23.56
CA VAL A 5 -1.86 -8.68 -23.77
C VAL A 5 -1.46 -7.55 -24.71
N LEU A 6 -0.47 -6.75 -24.32
CA LEU A 6 0.12 -5.72 -25.19
C LEU A 6 1.35 -6.30 -25.90
N VAL A 7 1.39 -6.15 -27.21
CA VAL A 7 2.53 -6.52 -28.06
C VAL A 7 3.19 -5.25 -28.57
N VAL A 8 4.45 -5.05 -28.23
CA VAL A 8 5.27 -3.91 -28.65
C VAL A 8 6.35 -4.44 -29.60
N ASP A 9 6.19 -4.23 -30.88
CA ASP A 9 7.09 -4.68 -31.94
C ASP A 9 6.82 -3.84 -33.21
N ASP A 10 7.82 -3.32 -33.90
CA ASP A 10 7.66 -2.52 -35.11
C ASP A 10 7.47 -3.38 -36.38
N ASP A 11 7.77 -4.68 -36.31
CA ASP A 11 7.55 -5.62 -37.40
C ASP A 11 6.10 -6.13 -37.47
N LEU A 12 5.37 -5.68 -38.50
CA LEU A 12 3.99 -6.12 -38.75
C LEU A 12 3.86 -7.65 -38.96
N GLY A 13 4.94 -8.32 -39.43
CA GLY A 13 4.97 -9.78 -39.55
C GLY A 13 4.95 -10.47 -38.21
N ILE A 14 5.79 -9.99 -37.28
CA ILE A 14 5.86 -10.47 -35.89
C ILE A 14 4.53 -10.17 -35.16
N GLN A 15 3.98 -8.96 -35.31
CA GLN A 15 2.67 -8.63 -34.73
C GLN A 15 1.57 -9.60 -35.19
N LYS A 16 1.53 -9.90 -36.51
CA LYS A 16 0.57 -10.88 -37.04
C LYS A 16 0.81 -12.28 -36.50
N GLN A 17 2.05 -12.73 -36.43
CA GLN A 17 2.39 -14.03 -35.87
C GLN A 17 1.96 -14.14 -34.39
N LEU A 18 2.23 -13.13 -33.58
CA LEU A 18 1.81 -13.09 -32.18
C LEU A 18 0.29 -13.02 -32.03
N LYS A 19 -0.41 -12.27 -32.90
CA LYS A 19 -1.86 -12.28 -32.94
C LYS A 19 -2.45 -13.68 -33.17
N TRP A 20 -1.89 -14.44 -34.11
CA TRP A 20 -2.31 -15.83 -34.38
C TRP A 20 -1.95 -16.78 -33.26
N SER A 21 -0.81 -16.53 -32.60
CA SER A 21 -0.36 -17.35 -31.45
C SER A 21 -1.19 -17.09 -30.20
N LEU A 22 -1.71 -15.90 -30.00
CA LEU A 22 -2.37 -15.47 -28.76
C LEU A 22 -3.89 -15.28 -28.92
N THR A 23 -4.54 -16.17 -29.68
CA THR A 23 -5.98 -16.10 -29.99
C THR A 23 -6.89 -16.18 -28.78
N ASP A 24 -6.42 -16.74 -27.66
CA ASP A 24 -7.17 -16.86 -26.41
C ASP A 24 -7.21 -15.56 -25.60
N TYR A 25 -6.52 -14.52 -26.06
CA TYR A 25 -6.36 -13.24 -25.36
C TYR A 25 -6.82 -12.08 -26.25
N ASP A 26 -7.12 -10.94 -25.60
CA ASP A 26 -7.36 -9.68 -26.30
C ASP A 26 -6.02 -8.99 -26.54
N VAL A 27 -5.54 -9.01 -27.81
CA VAL A 27 -4.20 -8.54 -28.16
C VAL A 27 -4.27 -7.13 -28.71
N VAL A 28 -3.57 -6.21 -28.05
CA VAL A 28 -3.37 -4.81 -28.49
C VAL A 28 -1.92 -4.62 -28.93
N PHE A 29 -1.70 -3.72 -29.91
CA PHE A 29 -0.42 -3.53 -30.56
C PHE A 29 0.11 -2.12 -30.35
N ALA A 30 1.44 -2.01 -30.28
CA ALA A 30 2.18 -0.76 -30.35
C ALA A 30 3.48 -1.00 -31.14
N ASP A 31 3.94 0.01 -31.84
CA ASP A 31 5.10 -0.02 -32.76
C ASP A 31 6.23 0.91 -32.30
N ASP A 32 5.98 1.76 -31.30
CA ASP A 32 6.94 2.69 -30.74
C ASP A 32 6.70 2.93 -29.24
N HIS A 33 7.58 3.72 -28.63
CA HIS A 33 7.48 4.12 -27.23
C HIS A 33 6.17 4.84 -26.91
N THR A 34 5.77 5.80 -27.75
CA THR A 34 4.60 6.64 -27.48
C THR A 34 3.31 5.84 -27.51
N SER A 35 3.14 5.00 -28.53
CA SER A 35 2.02 4.09 -28.66
C SER A 35 1.99 3.04 -27.56
N ALA A 36 3.17 2.49 -27.18
CA ALA A 36 3.28 1.52 -26.08
C ALA A 36 2.76 2.08 -24.76
N ILE A 37 3.20 3.28 -24.37
CA ILE A 37 2.75 3.93 -23.13
C ILE A 37 1.27 4.34 -23.21
N ALA A 38 0.80 4.79 -24.36
CA ALA A 38 -0.63 5.10 -24.57
C ALA A 38 -1.51 3.85 -24.40
N GLN A 39 -1.13 2.73 -25.01
CA GLN A 39 -1.85 1.45 -24.89
C GLN A 39 -1.76 0.87 -23.47
N LEU A 40 -0.60 0.97 -22.82
CA LEU A 40 -0.43 0.56 -21.42
C LEU A 40 -1.43 1.27 -20.49
N ARG A 41 -1.57 2.58 -20.62
CA ARG A 41 -2.49 3.39 -19.81
C ARG A 41 -3.96 3.13 -20.13
N ARG A 42 -4.27 2.87 -21.40
CA ARG A 42 -5.65 2.68 -21.88
C ARG A 42 -6.22 1.32 -21.50
N TYR A 43 -5.42 0.26 -21.64
CA TYR A 43 -5.89 -1.12 -21.52
C TYR A 43 -5.41 -1.82 -20.23
N GLU A 44 -4.47 -1.23 -19.51
CA GLU A 44 -3.87 -1.80 -18.26
C GLU A 44 -3.53 -3.29 -18.41
N PRO A 45 -2.76 -3.70 -19.46
CA PRO A 45 -2.49 -5.09 -19.75
C PRO A 45 -1.70 -5.72 -18.61
N LYS A 46 -2.02 -6.97 -18.28
CA LYS A 46 -1.28 -7.74 -17.27
C LYS A 46 0.04 -8.28 -17.77
N VAL A 47 0.15 -8.48 -19.09
CA VAL A 47 1.35 -8.97 -19.76
C VAL A 47 1.67 -8.08 -20.96
N VAL A 48 2.94 -7.80 -21.14
CA VAL A 48 3.49 -7.11 -22.32
C VAL A 48 4.57 -8.00 -22.93
N THR A 49 4.51 -8.23 -24.24
CA THR A 49 5.67 -8.72 -24.99
C THR A 49 6.36 -7.52 -25.64
N LEU A 50 7.66 -7.38 -25.46
CA LEU A 50 8.41 -6.21 -25.87
C LEU A 50 9.62 -6.61 -26.71
N ASP A 51 9.68 -6.17 -27.95
CA ASP A 51 10.92 -6.23 -28.72
C ASP A 51 11.94 -5.22 -28.19
N LEU A 52 13.18 -5.66 -28.02
CA LEU A 52 14.29 -4.75 -27.67
C LEU A 52 14.86 -4.02 -28.90
N GLY A 53 14.74 -4.62 -30.09
CA GLY A 53 15.30 -4.07 -31.32
C GLY A 53 14.52 -2.95 -31.99
N LEU A 54 13.81 -2.13 -31.19
CA LEU A 54 13.00 -1.03 -31.71
C LEU A 54 13.86 0.14 -32.25
N PRO A 55 13.41 0.82 -33.34
CA PRO A 55 14.04 2.05 -33.80
C PRO A 55 14.02 3.15 -32.70
N PRO A 56 15.00 4.09 -32.67
CA PRO A 56 16.05 4.35 -33.70
C PRO A 56 17.35 3.57 -33.53
N ASP A 57 17.53 2.76 -32.48
CA ASP A 57 18.80 2.07 -32.19
C ASP A 57 18.60 0.57 -31.92
N PRO A 58 18.24 -0.20 -32.95
CA PRO A 58 17.95 -1.63 -32.79
C PRO A 58 19.16 -2.45 -32.27
N ALA A 59 20.37 -2.07 -32.63
CA ALA A 59 21.60 -2.83 -32.32
C ALA A 59 21.96 -2.78 -30.82
N ASN A 60 21.73 -1.65 -30.14
CA ASN A 60 22.04 -1.47 -28.71
C ASN A 60 20.83 -1.66 -27.80
N ALA A 61 19.66 -1.88 -28.36
CA ALA A 61 18.40 -2.09 -27.62
C ALA A 61 18.02 -0.93 -26.66
N SER A 62 18.58 0.27 -26.90
CA SER A 62 18.42 1.40 -25.98
C SER A 62 16.96 1.82 -25.81
N GLU A 63 16.19 1.84 -26.91
CA GLU A 63 14.78 2.23 -26.88
C GLU A 63 13.91 1.15 -26.22
N GLY A 64 14.11 -0.12 -26.53
CA GLY A 64 13.40 -1.23 -25.88
C GLY A 64 13.64 -1.27 -24.38
N LEU A 65 14.89 -1.07 -23.92
CA LEU A 65 15.21 -1.01 -22.49
C LEU A 65 14.59 0.20 -21.79
N ARG A 66 14.49 1.35 -22.46
CA ARG A 66 13.80 2.54 -21.97
C ARG A 66 12.31 2.27 -21.79
N ILE A 67 11.65 1.69 -22.81
CA ILE A 67 10.25 1.31 -22.74
C ILE A 67 10.01 0.34 -21.57
N LEU A 68 10.87 -0.65 -21.37
CA LEU A 68 10.81 -1.59 -20.27
C LEU A 68 10.80 -0.87 -18.90
N GLN A 69 11.74 0.07 -18.69
CA GLN A 69 11.85 0.83 -17.45
C GLN A 69 10.61 1.68 -17.21
N ASP A 70 10.10 2.33 -18.24
CA ASP A 70 8.88 3.15 -18.15
C ASP A 70 7.65 2.28 -17.84
N ILE A 71 7.51 1.11 -18.47
CA ILE A 71 6.41 0.17 -18.16
C ILE A 71 6.49 -0.29 -16.71
N ILE A 72 7.66 -0.70 -16.23
CA ILE A 72 7.83 -1.17 -14.84
C ILE A 72 7.55 -0.06 -13.84
N SER A 73 7.97 1.17 -14.14
CA SER A 73 7.70 2.33 -13.28
C SER A 73 6.21 2.70 -13.22
N LEU A 74 5.53 2.70 -14.37
CA LEU A 74 4.13 3.11 -14.49
C LEU A 74 3.16 2.01 -14.07
N ALA A 75 3.50 0.74 -14.34
CA ALA A 75 2.67 -0.42 -14.09
C ALA A 75 3.48 -1.57 -13.44
N PRO A 76 3.90 -1.46 -12.17
CA PRO A 76 4.82 -2.43 -11.52
C PRO A 76 4.29 -3.86 -11.45
N ARG A 77 2.99 -4.07 -11.67
CA ARG A 77 2.35 -5.39 -11.66
C ARG A 77 2.29 -6.05 -13.03
N THR A 78 2.50 -5.29 -14.09
CA THR A 78 2.55 -5.80 -15.46
C THR A 78 3.79 -6.65 -15.65
N LYS A 79 3.64 -7.85 -16.19
CA LYS A 79 4.76 -8.75 -16.49
C LYS A 79 5.25 -8.49 -17.90
N VAL A 80 6.51 -8.09 -18.05
CA VAL A 80 7.10 -7.82 -19.34
C VAL A 80 7.94 -9.01 -19.78
N ILE A 81 7.60 -9.62 -20.92
CA ILE A 81 8.37 -10.66 -21.60
C ILE A 81 9.12 -9.98 -22.72
N VAL A 82 10.42 -9.98 -22.65
CA VAL A 82 11.27 -9.37 -23.66
C VAL A 82 11.50 -10.35 -24.80
N VAL A 83 11.33 -9.91 -26.04
CA VAL A 83 11.61 -10.69 -27.25
C VAL A 83 12.88 -10.14 -27.89
N THR A 84 13.88 -11.00 -28.15
CA THR A 84 15.21 -10.54 -28.64
C THR A 84 15.67 -11.36 -29.83
N GLY A 85 16.57 -10.79 -30.64
CA GLY A 85 17.26 -11.50 -31.73
C GLY A 85 18.36 -12.47 -31.23
N ASN A 86 18.91 -13.28 -32.15
CA ASN A 86 19.84 -14.37 -31.85
C ASN A 86 21.18 -13.97 -31.21
N ASN A 87 21.60 -12.71 -31.29
CA ASN A 87 22.92 -12.25 -30.82
C ASN A 87 22.86 -11.31 -29.62
N GLU A 88 21.70 -11.19 -28.94
CA GLU A 88 21.45 -10.15 -27.96
C GLU A 88 21.34 -10.67 -26.51
N LYS A 89 22.08 -11.74 -26.17
CA LYS A 89 22.06 -12.32 -24.81
C LYS A 89 22.40 -11.29 -23.71
N GLU A 90 23.32 -10.37 -23.98
CA GLU A 90 23.69 -9.33 -23.03
C GLU A 90 22.53 -8.36 -22.78
N ASN A 91 21.77 -7.99 -23.82
CA ASN A 91 20.61 -7.12 -23.71
C ASN A 91 19.46 -7.81 -23.00
N ALA A 92 19.26 -9.12 -23.23
CA ALA A 92 18.29 -9.91 -22.48
C ALA A 92 18.62 -9.96 -20.98
N LEU A 93 19.89 -10.15 -20.60
CA LEU A 93 20.32 -10.12 -19.20
C LEU A 93 20.14 -8.74 -18.57
N LYS A 94 20.43 -7.67 -19.29
CA LYS A 94 20.15 -6.29 -18.84
C LYS A 94 18.65 -6.09 -18.60
N ALA A 95 17.80 -6.59 -19.50
CA ALA A 95 16.35 -6.48 -19.35
C ALA A 95 15.84 -7.19 -18.08
N ILE A 96 16.35 -8.39 -17.78
CA ILE A 96 16.02 -9.10 -16.54
C ILE A 96 16.47 -8.29 -15.30
N ASN A 97 17.67 -7.72 -15.33
CA ASN A 97 18.16 -6.87 -14.23
C ASN A 97 17.31 -5.60 -14.05
N PHE A 98 16.70 -5.07 -15.11
CA PHE A 98 15.75 -3.96 -15.05
C PHE A 98 14.34 -4.37 -14.65
N GLY A 99 14.09 -5.68 -14.40
CA GLY A 99 12.82 -6.17 -13.87
C GLY A 99 11.90 -6.82 -14.91
N ALA A 100 12.39 -7.16 -16.11
CA ALA A 100 11.62 -7.99 -17.02
C ALA A 100 11.30 -9.33 -16.37
N TYR A 101 10.10 -9.85 -16.61
CA TYR A 101 9.63 -11.12 -16.06
C TYR A 101 10.42 -12.31 -16.66
N ASP A 102 10.60 -12.29 -17.98
CA ASP A 102 11.32 -13.32 -18.71
C ASP A 102 11.79 -12.75 -20.06
N PHE A 103 12.60 -13.52 -20.79
CA PHE A 103 12.95 -13.20 -22.16
C PHE A 103 12.72 -14.39 -23.09
N TYR A 104 12.47 -14.09 -24.36
CA TYR A 104 12.29 -15.08 -25.42
C TYR A 104 13.13 -14.72 -26.64
N GLN A 105 13.78 -15.71 -27.21
CA GLN A 105 14.66 -15.53 -28.37
C GLN A 105 13.92 -15.79 -29.69
N LYS A 106 14.00 -14.87 -30.66
CA LYS A 106 13.50 -15.07 -32.02
C LYS A 106 14.27 -16.21 -32.70
N PRO A 107 13.65 -17.08 -33.52
CA PRO A 107 12.31 -17.00 -34.10
C PRO A 107 11.23 -17.41 -33.11
N ILE A 108 10.02 -16.81 -33.24
CA ILE A 108 8.93 -17.06 -32.35
C ILE A 108 8.28 -18.41 -32.63
N ASP A 109 8.31 -19.31 -31.61
CA ASP A 109 7.53 -20.52 -31.59
C ASP A 109 6.21 -20.29 -30.87
N SER A 110 5.10 -20.63 -31.52
CA SER A 110 3.75 -20.34 -31.06
C SER A 110 3.42 -20.99 -29.71
N ASP A 111 3.87 -22.23 -29.49
CA ASP A 111 3.52 -22.97 -28.27
C ASP A 111 4.32 -22.45 -27.07
N THR A 112 5.60 -22.12 -27.31
CA THR A 112 6.48 -21.58 -26.28
C THR A 112 6.03 -20.18 -25.82
N ILE A 113 5.69 -19.29 -26.75
CA ILE A 113 5.24 -17.94 -26.38
C ILE A 113 3.89 -17.96 -25.66
N LYS A 114 2.96 -18.84 -26.06
CA LYS A 114 1.71 -19.09 -25.35
C LYS A 114 1.94 -19.49 -23.90
N LEU A 115 2.85 -20.45 -23.69
CA LEU A 115 3.19 -20.93 -22.36
C LEU A 115 3.79 -19.84 -21.49
N LEU A 116 4.68 -19.00 -22.03
CA LEU A 116 5.28 -17.88 -21.30
C LEU A 116 4.23 -16.84 -20.90
N VAL A 117 3.36 -16.44 -21.83
CA VAL A 117 2.26 -15.51 -21.57
C VAL A 117 1.29 -16.08 -20.51
N TYR A 118 0.92 -17.35 -20.63
CA TYR A 118 0.07 -18.02 -19.64
C TYR A 118 0.68 -18.02 -18.23
N ARG A 119 1.97 -18.35 -18.11
CA ARG A 119 2.69 -18.31 -16.82
C ARG A 119 2.76 -16.90 -16.23
N ALA A 120 3.06 -15.90 -17.07
CA ALA A 120 3.11 -14.50 -16.67
C ALA A 120 1.74 -14.01 -16.17
N LEU A 121 0.66 -14.36 -16.87
CA LEU A 121 -0.71 -14.02 -16.46
C LEU A 121 -1.10 -14.67 -15.13
N ASN A 122 -0.77 -15.95 -14.96
CA ASN A 122 -1.06 -16.65 -13.69
C ASN A 122 -0.31 -16.03 -12.52
N LEU A 123 0.97 -15.67 -12.71
CA LEU A 123 1.72 -14.98 -11.66
C LEU A 123 1.10 -13.62 -11.34
N ALA A 124 0.73 -12.82 -12.35
CA ALA A 124 0.08 -11.53 -12.14
C ALA A 124 -1.26 -11.67 -11.38
N LYS A 125 -2.06 -12.73 -11.66
CA LYS A 125 -3.29 -13.04 -10.94
C LYS A 125 -3.02 -13.42 -9.48
N LEU A 126 -2.07 -14.33 -9.24
CA LEU A 126 -1.68 -14.75 -7.89
C LEU A 126 -1.15 -13.57 -7.05
N GLU A 127 -0.35 -12.68 -7.62
CA GLU A 127 0.12 -11.49 -6.93
C GLU A 127 -1.03 -10.54 -6.59
N LEU A 128 -2.00 -10.38 -7.50
CA LEU A 128 -3.20 -9.59 -7.24
C LEU A 128 -4.05 -10.21 -6.12
N GLU A 129 -4.31 -11.51 -6.16
CA GLU A 129 -5.04 -12.24 -5.12
C GLU A 129 -4.32 -12.16 -3.77
N ASN A 130 -3.00 -12.38 -3.74
CA ASN A 130 -2.20 -12.20 -2.53
C ASN A 130 -2.25 -10.76 -2.00
N SER A 131 -2.26 -9.76 -2.87
CA SER A 131 -2.40 -8.35 -2.46
C SER A 131 -3.78 -8.05 -1.89
N ILE A 132 -4.83 -8.68 -2.41
CA ILE A 132 -6.19 -8.57 -1.88
C ILE A 132 -6.28 -9.31 -0.53
N LEU A 133 -5.77 -10.53 -0.45
CA LEU A 133 -5.75 -11.33 0.77
C LEU A 133 -4.87 -10.69 1.87
N SER A 134 -3.76 -10.06 1.51
CA SER A 134 -2.95 -9.30 2.47
C SER A 134 -3.68 -8.06 2.96
N LYS A 135 -4.45 -7.38 2.11
CA LYS A 135 -5.33 -6.27 2.50
C LYS A 135 -6.47 -6.72 3.41
N VAL A 136 -7.00 -7.92 3.21
CA VAL A 136 -8.02 -8.53 4.09
C VAL A 136 -7.40 -9.07 5.38
N ARG A 137 -6.12 -9.48 5.36
CA ARG A 137 -5.36 -9.95 6.53
C ARG A 137 -4.80 -8.83 7.39
N THR A 138 -4.60 -7.63 6.86
CA THR A 138 -4.31 -6.47 7.71
C THR A 138 -5.60 -6.10 8.39
N GLY A 139 -5.77 -6.60 9.62
CA GLY A 139 -6.95 -6.40 10.45
C GLY A 139 -7.30 -4.93 10.74
N MET A 140 -6.52 -3.96 10.26
CA MET A 140 -6.78 -2.52 10.36
C MET A 140 -7.49 -2.00 9.10
N SER A 141 -8.66 -2.54 8.80
CA SER A 141 -9.45 -2.29 7.58
C SER A 141 -9.85 -0.83 7.33
N ARG A 142 -9.72 0.04 8.34
CA ARG A 142 -10.00 1.48 8.22
C ARG A 142 -8.83 2.30 7.67
N ILE A 143 -7.62 1.73 7.66
CA ILE A 143 -6.43 2.44 7.18
C ILE A 143 -6.21 2.11 5.72
N ILE A 144 -6.47 3.09 4.85
CA ILE A 144 -6.31 2.95 3.40
C ILE A 144 -5.00 3.60 2.98
N GLY A 145 -4.07 2.82 2.43
CA GLY A 145 -2.81 3.33 1.90
C GLY A 145 -1.91 2.21 1.40
N ASN A 146 -1.24 2.44 0.28
CA ASN A 146 -0.38 1.46 -0.38
C ASN A 146 1.11 1.84 -0.34
N SER A 147 1.47 3.01 0.23
CA SER A 147 2.88 3.41 0.35
C SER A 147 3.61 2.49 1.34
N GLU A 148 4.87 2.22 1.10
CA GLU A 148 5.71 1.38 1.96
C GLU A 148 5.80 1.94 3.39
N SER A 149 5.84 3.26 3.53
CA SER A 149 5.83 3.96 4.82
C SER A 149 4.56 3.66 5.62
N ILE A 150 3.37 3.78 5.03
CA ILE A 150 2.09 3.47 5.66
C ILE A 150 2.00 1.99 6.06
N GLN A 151 2.42 1.07 5.17
CA GLN A 151 2.41 -0.36 5.44
C GLN A 151 3.36 -0.73 6.61
N THR A 152 4.46 -0.01 6.74
CA THR A 152 5.38 -0.19 7.87
C THR A 152 4.75 0.27 9.19
N VAL A 153 4.03 1.40 9.20
CA VAL A 153 3.30 1.89 10.38
C VAL A 153 2.17 0.95 10.75
N VAL A 154 1.40 0.44 9.78
CA VAL A 154 0.33 -0.56 10.02
C VAL A 154 0.89 -1.80 10.68
N ARG A 155 1.97 -2.39 10.16
CA ARG A 155 2.62 -3.56 10.78
C ARG A 155 3.10 -3.31 12.21
N LYS A 156 3.59 -2.10 12.52
CA LYS A 156 3.95 -1.72 13.90
C LYS A 156 2.72 -1.63 14.79
N ALA A 157 1.65 -0.99 14.31
CA ALA A 157 0.40 -0.84 15.02
C ALA A 157 -0.25 -2.21 15.35
N GLU A 158 -0.24 -3.17 14.42
CA GLU A 158 -0.71 -4.54 14.64
C GLU A 158 0.07 -5.28 15.76
N LYS A 159 1.39 -5.09 15.80
CA LYS A 159 2.22 -5.67 16.87
C LYS A 159 1.90 -5.06 18.24
N ILE A 160 1.70 -3.73 18.28
CA ILE A 160 1.41 -2.98 19.49
C ILE A 160 0.01 -3.31 20.01
N ALA A 161 -0.97 -3.52 19.13
CA ALA A 161 -2.35 -3.82 19.51
C ALA A 161 -2.49 -4.99 20.49
N ASN A 162 -1.60 -5.98 20.42
CA ASN A 162 -1.59 -7.15 21.31
C ASN A 162 -0.79 -6.94 22.60
N THR A 163 -0.37 -5.73 22.92
CA THR A 163 0.42 -5.40 24.10
C THR A 163 -0.24 -4.31 24.93
N ASP A 164 0.20 -4.18 26.19
CA ASP A 164 -0.30 -3.15 27.12
C ASP A 164 0.62 -1.92 27.18
N VAL A 165 1.50 -1.74 26.19
CA VAL A 165 2.44 -0.61 26.19
C VAL A 165 1.76 0.71 25.83
N SER A 166 2.13 1.76 26.54
CA SER A 166 1.77 3.14 26.16
C SER A 166 2.40 3.49 24.83
N THR A 167 1.60 4.01 23.91
CA THR A 167 2.02 4.26 22.53
C THR A 167 1.88 5.74 22.20
N LEU A 168 2.93 6.35 21.63
CA LEU A 168 2.90 7.71 21.10
C LEU A 168 2.74 7.67 19.58
N LEU A 169 1.69 8.32 19.07
CA LEU A 169 1.43 8.49 17.64
C LEU A 169 1.91 9.88 17.20
N LEU A 170 2.97 9.92 16.39
CA LEU A 170 3.53 11.16 15.87
C LEU A 170 3.10 11.37 14.42
N GLY A 171 2.72 12.59 14.08
CA GLY A 171 2.32 12.98 12.73
C GLY A 171 1.70 14.38 12.72
N GLU A 172 1.71 15.01 11.55
CA GLU A 172 1.07 16.30 11.32
C GLU A 172 -0.44 16.25 11.55
N SER A 173 -1.08 17.41 11.66
CA SER A 173 -2.54 17.47 11.76
C SER A 173 -3.17 16.87 10.50
N GLY A 174 -4.27 16.12 10.66
CA GLY A 174 -4.98 15.47 9.54
C GLY A 174 -4.37 14.17 9.01
N THR A 175 -3.23 13.70 9.53
CA THR A 175 -2.58 12.43 9.07
C THR A 175 -3.31 11.16 9.52
N GLY A 176 -4.40 11.27 10.27
CA GLY A 176 -5.22 10.14 10.70
C GLY A 176 -4.78 9.48 12.02
N LYS A 177 -4.11 10.21 12.93
CA LYS A 177 -3.70 9.70 14.25
C LYS A 177 -4.84 9.01 15.01
N GLU A 178 -6.04 9.61 15.03
CA GLU A 178 -7.21 9.01 15.68
C GLU A 178 -7.66 7.70 15.01
N VAL A 179 -7.58 7.62 13.67
CA VAL A 179 -7.91 6.39 12.94
C VAL A 179 -6.97 5.25 13.35
N PHE A 180 -5.67 5.54 13.49
CA PHE A 180 -4.69 4.57 13.98
C PHE A 180 -4.96 4.17 15.43
N ALA A 181 -5.22 5.12 16.33
CA ALA A 181 -5.52 4.84 17.73
C ALA A 181 -6.76 3.94 17.86
N ARG A 182 -7.83 4.25 17.13
CA ARG A 182 -9.06 3.46 17.10
C ARG A 182 -8.84 2.06 16.51
N SER A 183 -8.05 1.97 15.44
CA SER A 183 -7.70 0.68 14.83
C SER A 183 -6.85 -0.19 15.77
N ILE A 184 -5.91 0.38 16.51
CA ILE A 184 -5.14 -0.34 17.54
C ILE A 184 -6.07 -0.90 18.60
N HIS A 185 -7.02 -0.11 19.10
CA HIS A 185 -8.01 -0.56 20.08
C HIS A 185 -8.87 -1.71 19.53
N GLU A 186 -9.44 -1.56 18.32
CA GLU A 186 -10.32 -2.57 17.69
C GLU A 186 -9.62 -3.92 17.45
N HIS A 187 -8.27 -3.93 17.37
CA HIS A 187 -7.46 -5.14 17.18
C HIS A 187 -6.76 -5.61 18.46
N SER A 188 -7.03 -4.95 19.58
CA SER A 188 -6.49 -5.32 20.89
C SER A 188 -7.38 -6.34 21.62
N PRO A 189 -6.87 -7.02 22.64
CA PRO A 189 -7.70 -7.80 23.58
C PRO A 189 -8.79 -6.98 24.28
N ARG A 190 -8.72 -5.65 24.21
CA ARG A 190 -9.66 -4.70 24.82
C ARG A 190 -10.71 -4.15 23.85
N LYS A 191 -10.87 -4.72 22.65
CA LYS A 191 -11.77 -4.26 21.59
C LYS A 191 -13.23 -4.08 22.01
N ASP A 192 -13.69 -4.90 22.97
CA ASP A 192 -15.05 -4.88 23.49
C ASP A 192 -15.18 -3.99 24.76
N LYS A 193 -14.11 -3.27 25.11
CA LYS A 193 -14.06 -2.36 26.26
C LYS A 193 -14.16 -0.90 25.78
N PRO A 194 -14.36 0.07 26.69
CA PRO A 194 -14.48 1.46 26.28
C PRO A 194 -13.25 1.99 25.54
N PHE A 195 -13.49 2.74 24.45
CA PHE A 195 -12.50 3.60 23.80
C PHE A 195 -12.89 5.05 24.08
N VAL A 196 -12.11 5.73 24.92
CA VAL A 196 -12.37 7.11 25.33
C VAL A 196 -11.32 8.02 24.69
N ALA A 197 -11.77 8.94 23.83
CA ALA A 197 -10.92 9.94 23.18
C ALA A 197 -11.13 11.32 23.82
N ILE A 198 -10.04 12.03 24.04
CA ILE A 198 -10.01 13.42 24.51
C ILE A 198 -9.06 14.19 23.63
N ASN A 199 -9.52 15.33 23.11
CA ASN A 199 -8.65 16.30 22.48
C ASN A 199 -8.28 17.39 23.48
N CYS A 200 -7.01 17.41 23.91
CA CYS A 200 -6.53 18.31 24.97
C CYS A 200 -6.57 19.79 24.56
N ALA A 201 -6.42 20.09 23.26
CA ALA A 201 -6.48 21.45 22.75
C ALA A 201 -7.92 22.01 22.68
N SER A 202 -8.94 21.14 22.60
CA SER A 202 -10.33 21.56 22.45
C SER A 202 -11.03 21.92 23.77
N ILE A 203 -10.45 21.57 24.91
CA ILE A 203 -11.04 21.75 26.23
C ILE A 203 -10.31 22.89 26.95
N PRO A 204 -11.01 23.90 27.49
CA PRO A 204 -10.40 24.94 28.30
C PRO A 204 -9.58 24.37 29.45
N GLU A 205 -8.39 24.95 29.73
CA GLU A 205 -7.43 24.46 30.72
C GLU A 205 -8.05 24.19 32.08
N ASN A 206 -8.91 25.11 32.57
CA ASN A 206 -9.62 25.03 33.85
C ASN A 206 -10.67 23.90 33.93
N LEU A 207 -11.11 23.35 32.77
CA LEU A 207 -12.07 22.26 32.71
C LEU A 207 -11.39 20.92 32.40
N LEU A 208 -10.21 20.93 31.75
CA LEU A 208 -9.50 19.73 31.33
C LEU A 208 -9.19 18.81 32.51
N GLU A 209 -8.83 19.37 33.68
CA GLU A 209 -8.59 18.60 34.90
C GLU A 209 -9.86 17.86 35.36
N SER A 210 -10.96 18.57 35.42
CA SER A 210 -12.26 17.98 35.85
C SER A 210 -12.81 16.97 34.85
N GLU A 211 -12.57 17.15 33.55
CA GLU A 211 -12.92 16.17 32.53
C GLU A 211 -12.08 14.91 32.64
N LEU A 212 -10.76 15.05 32.85
CA LEU A 212 -9.83 13.90 32.94
C LEU A 212 -10.05 13.09 34.22
N PHE A 213 -10.07 13.74 35.37
CA PHE A 213 -10.05 13.10 36.70
C PHE A 213 -11.43 13.01 37.37
N GLY A 214 -12.43 13.75 36.85
CA GLY A 214 -13.72 13.86 37.49
C GLY A 214 -13.72 14.78 38.73
N TYR A 215 -14.81 14.88 39.39
CA TYR A 215 -14.96 15.67 40.61
C TYR A 215 -16.09 15.15 41.50
N GLU A 216 -15.98 15.38 42.82
CA GLU A 216 -17.01 15.11 43.77
C GLU A 216 -18.01 16.27 43.86
N LYS A 217 -19.22 15.98 44.35
CA LYS A 217 -20.20 17.00 44.65
C LYS A 217 -19.65 18.01 45.64
N GLY A 218 -19.73 19.31 45.30
CA GLY A 218 -19.21 20.41 46.12
C GLY A 218 -17.76 20.77 45.89
N ALA A 219 -17.05 20.17 44.95
CA ALA A 219 -15.64 20.47 44.65
C ALA A 219 -15.39 21.91 44.14
N PHE A 220 -16.40 22.51 43.50
CA PHE A 220 -16.41 23.91 43.08
C PHE A 220 -17.82 24.45 42.94
N THR A 221 -17.97 25.78 42.78
CA THR A 221 -19.25 26.45 42.57
C THR A 221 -19.92 25.95 41.28
N GLY A 222 -21.01 25.17 41.42
CA GLY A 222 -21.71 24.51 40.31
C GLY A 222 -21.55 22.98 40.26
N ALA A 223 -20.71 22.38 41.09
CA ALA A 223 -20.59 20.93 41.24
C ALA A 223 -21.77 20.32 41.98
N ASN A 224 -22.92 20.23 41.32
CA ASN A 224 -24.19 19.75 41.95
C ASN A 224 -24.26 18.23 42.17
N LYS A 225 -23.42 17.46 41.46
CA LYS A 225 -23.32 15.99 41.52
C LYS A 225 -21.87 15.55 41.34
N THR A 226 -21.54 14.36 41.83
CA THR A 226 -20.26 13.69 41.51
C THR A 226 -20.25 13.29 40.04
N THR A 227 -19.13 13.51 39.33
CA THR A 227 -18.96 13.18 37.95
C THR A 227 -17.66 12.37 37.79
N LEU A 228 -17.78 11.20 37.18
CA LEU A 228 -16.63 10.34 36.89
C LEU A 228 -15.75 10.97 35.80
N GLY A 229 -14.44 10.89 35.96
CA GLY A 229 -13.47 11.34 34.95
C GLY A 229 -13.38 10.40 33.76
N LYS A 230 -12.84 10.91 32.64
CA LYS A 230 -12.64 10.12 31.43
C LYS A 230 -11.62 8.99 31.64
N ILE A 231 -10.65 9.18 32.53
CA ILE A 231 -9.67 8.14 32.93
C ILE A 231 -10.39 6.96 33.57
N GLU A 232 -11.29 7.23 34.50
CA GLU A 232 -12.07 6.21 35.16
C GLU A 232 -13.08 5.54 34.20
N THR A 233 -13.68 6.33 33.30
CA THR A 233 -14.56 5.82 32.24
C THR A 233 -13.83 4.88 31.27
N ALA A 234 -12.53 5.11 31.05
CA ALA A 234 -11.69 4.29 30.18
C ALA A 234 -11.15 3.02 30.87
N GLN A 235 -11.51 2.77 32.12
CA GLN A 235 -10.97 1.66 32.91
C GLN A 235 -11.18 0.30 32.22
N GLY A 236 -10.08 -0.46 32.10
CA GLY A 236 -10.04 -1.73 31.39
C GLY A 236 -10.09 -1.62 29.87
N GLY A 237 -10.23 -0.40 29.34
CA GLY A 237 -10.30 -0.08 27.91
C GLY A 237 -9.07 0.65 27.40
N THR A 238 -9.28 1.66 26.56
CA THR A 238 -8.22 2.48 25.97
C THR A 238 -8.56 3.97 26.12
N LEU A 239 -7.61 4.74 26.66
CA LEU A 239 -7.66 6.19 26.68
C LEU A 239 -6.78 6.74 25.56
N PHE A 240 -7.34 7.54 24.66
CA PHE A 240 -6.64 8.26 23.62
C PHE A 240 -6.61 9.76 23.92
N LEU A 241 -5.41 10.31 24.08
CA LEU A 241 -5.19 11.74 24.31
C LEU A 241 -4.64 12.35 23.02
N ASP A 242 -5.49 13.09 22.30
CA ASP A 242 -5.08 13.83 21.12
C ASP A 242 -4.51 15.20 21.50
N GLU A 243 -3.58 15.71 20.71
CA GLU A 243 -2.85 16.97 20.94
C GLU A 243 -2.29 17.07 22.38
N ILE A 244 -1.65 15.97 22.84
CA ILE A 244 -1.12 15.87 24.22
C ILE A 244 -0.06 16.94 24.51
N GLY A 245 0.59 17.51 23.48
CA GLY A 245 1.53 18.62 23.63
C GLY A 245 0.93 19.89 24.20
N ASP A 246 -0.40 20.08 24.05
CA ASP A 246 -1.13 21.24 24.54
C ASP A 246 -1.63 21.07 26.00
N MET A 247 -1.33 19.92 26.62
CA MET A 247 -1.69 19.68 28.01
C MET A 247 -0.89 20.58 28.97
N PRO A 248 -1.53 21.30 29.90
CA PRO A 248 -0.86 22.12 30.89
C PRO A 248 0.15 21.31 31.73
N ILE A 249 1.31 21.90 32.03
CA ILE A 249 2.41 21.22 32.76
C ILE A 249 1.95 20.62 34.10
N GLY A 250 1.06 21.31 34.81
CA GLY A 250 0.50 20.80 36.07
C GLY A 250 -0.29 19.49 35.89
N LEU A 251 -1.00 19.35 34.79
CA LEU A 251 -1.74 18.12 34.48
C LEU A 251 -0.82 17.01 33.96
N GLN A 252 0.24 17.34 33.21
CA GLN A 252 1.25 16.36 32.80
C GLN A 252 1.85 15.64 34.01
N ALA A 253 2.19 16.37 35.09
CA ALA A 253 2.72 15.78 36.32
C ALA A 253 1.70 14.85 37.01
N LYS A 254 0.40 15.17 36.96
CA LYS A 254 -0.66 14.32 37.50
C LYS A 254 -0.84 13.04 36.65
N MET A 255 -0.77 13.15 35.34
CA MET A 255 -0.82 12.01 34.42
C MET A 255 0.37 11.06 34.62
N LEU A 256 1.55 11.58 34.83
CA LEU A 256 2.74 10.78 35.10
C LEU A 256 2.59 9.94 36.39
N ARG A 257 1.99 10.50 37.43
CA ARG A 257 1.71 9.75 38.68
C ARG A 257 0.74 8.59 38.45
N LEU A 258 -0.28 8.76 37.59
CA LEU A 258 -1.21 7.69 37.23
C LEU A 258 -0.51 6.54 36.48
N SER A 259 0.42 6.83 35.59
CA SER A 259 1.17 5.80 34.85
C SER A 259 2.10 4.98 35.74
N LEU A 260 2.51 5.52 36.90
CA LEU A 260 3.36 4.84 37.87
C LEU A 260 2.57 4.01 38.89
N ILE A 261 1.30 4.31 39.07
CA ILE A 261 0.37 3.50 39.88
C ILE A 261 -0.31 2.56 38.89
N HIS A 262 0.11 1.29 38.85
CA HIS A 262 -0.52 0.27 38.00
C HIS A 262 -2.03 0.23 38.25
N ILE A 263 -2.73 0.98 37.42
CA ILE A 263 -4.20 0.97 37.40
C ILE A 263 -4.63 0.07 36.24
#